data_2ec76752c7c9883f3aa6d37651e67f6d
#
_entry.id   2ec76752c7c9883f3aa6d37651e67f6d
#
_cell.length_a   1.000
_cell.length_b   1.000
_cell.length_c   1.000
_cell.angle_alpha   90.00
_cell.angle_beta   90.00
_cell.angle_gamma   90.00
#
_symmetry.space_group_name_H-M   'P 1'
#
loop_
_entity.id
_entity.type
_entity.pdbx_description
1 polymer ?
#
loop_
_entity_poly.entity_id
_entity_poly.type
_entity_poly.pdbx_seq_one_letter_code
_entity_poly.pdbx_strand_id
1 'polypeptide(L)'
;FSLVLFIYMVAMAYSLRQEGNRRKASTFDMAPPALNPQHSWRDRLNRILNFPTRKAVLRFMSGTLEPAMQDVCAELNKQGVQTTVIRNEEDQSLTFEVLHGEEVDFLYQVKPVSALMPVFAMNQASNLDSDKHHERYWRAEVFLREGSQEYDLVGYTRDQIIGDILNQYERHMQFLHLER
;
A
#
# COMPACT_ATOMS: atom_id res chain seq x y z
N PHE A 1 2.32 -26.13 -49.97
CA PHE A 1 2.24 -26.65 -48.60
C PHE A 1 3.36 -26.13 -47.68
N SER A 2 4.58 -25.91 -48.18
CA SER A 2 5.73 -25.46 -47.39
C SER A 2 5.63 -24.01 -46.89
N LEU A 3 5.09 -23.09 -47.68
CA LEU A 3 5.01 -21.66 -47.38
C LEU A 3 4.02 -21.36 -46.22
N VAL A 4 2.89 -22.07 -46.21
CA VAL A 4 1.86 -21.88 -45.18
C VAL A 4 2.36 -22.39 -43.81
N LEU A 5 3.12 -23.48 -43.81
CA LEU A 5 3.71 -24.02 -42.57
C LEU A 5 4.79 -23.09 -42.00
N PHE A 6 5.55 -22.42 -42.86
CA PHE A 6 6.57 -21.43 -42.44
C PHE A 6 5.93 -20.18 -41.82
N ILE A 7 4.84 -19.67 -42.42
CA ILE A 7 4.10 -18.51 -41.89
C ILE A 7 3.49 -18.87 -40.49
N TYR A 8 2.98 -20.09 -40.34
CA TYR A 8 2.41 -20.55 -39.06
C TYR A 8 3.48 -20.67 -37.96
N MET A 9 4.66 -21.18 -38.31
CA MET A 9 5.80 -21.28 -37.37
C MET A 9 6.31 -19.91 -36.95
N VAL A 10 6.37 -18.94 -37.87
CA VAL A 10 6.82 -17.57 -37.56
C VAL A 10 5.78 -16.86 -36.68
N ALA A 11 4.47 -17.03 -36.96
CA ALA A 11 3.40 -16.45 -36.15
C ALA A 11 3.36 -17.07 -34.73
N MET A 12 3.58 -18.38 -34.60
CA MET A 12 3.66 -19.04 -33.31
C MET A 12 4.90 -18.61 -32.51
N ALA A 13 6.05 -18.47 -33.15
CA ALA A 13 7.27 -17.94 -32.52
C ALA A 13 7.10 -16.50 -32.03
N TYR A 14 6.38 -15.68 -32.82
CA TYR A 14 6.08 -14.28 -32.43
C TYR A 14 5.10 -14.20 -31.26
N SER A 15 4.08 -15.07 -31.22
CA SER A 15 3.14 -15.20 -30.10
C SER A 15 3.83 -15.62 -28.81
N LEU A 16 4.68 -16.64 -28.86
CA LEU A 16 5.46 -17.13 -27.71
C LEU A 16 6.45 -16.07 -27.19
N ARG A 17 7.00 -15.24 -28.10
CA ARG A 17 7.89 -14.15 -27.72
C ARG A 17 7.13 -13.00 -27.05
N GLN A 18 5.89 -12.72 -27.46
CA GLN A 18 5.00 -11.75 -26.80
C GLN A 18 4.56 -12.23 -25.42
N GLU A 19 4.22 -13.51 -25.25
CA GLU A 19 3.88 -14.07 -23.94
C GLU A 19 5.08 -14.10 -22.97
N GLY A 20 6.28 -14.35 -23.48
CA GLY A 20 7.51 -14.25 -22.69
C GLY A 20 7.81 -12.82 -22.23
N ASN A 21 7.52 -11.82 -23.05
CA ASN A 21 7.64 -10.40 -22.71
C ASN A 21 6.54 -9.95 -21.74
N ARG A 22 5.30 -10.45 -21.87
CA ARG A 22 4.22 -10.17 -20.91
C ARG A 22 4.51 -10.76 -19.54
N ARG A 23 5.09 -11.97 -19.46
CA ARG A 23 5.50 -12.58 -18.17
C ARG A 23 6.69 -11.86 -17.53
N LYS A 24 7.57 -11.22 -18.30
CA LYS A 24 8.66 -10.38 -17.76
C LYS A 24 8.16 -8.99 -17.29
N ALA A 25 7.09 -8.49 -17.85
CA ALA A 25 6.47 -7.23 -17.42
C ALA A 25 5.60 -7.39 -16.14
N SER A 26 5.25 -8.61 -15.75
CA SER A 26 4.48 -8.90 -14.54
C SER A 26 5.32 -9.36 -13.35
N THR A 27 6.65 -9.36 -13.45
CA THR A 27 7.49 -9.29 -12.25
C THR A 27 7.43 -7.84 -11.78
N PHE A 28 6.36 -7.56 -11.12
CA PHE A 28 6.11 -6.34 -10.40
C PHE A 28 7.27 -6.16 -9.42
N ASP A 29 8.20 -5.29 -9.80
CA ASP A 29 9.25 -4.83 -8.93
C ASP A 29 8.55 -3.99 -7.85
N MET A 30 8.09 -4.66 -6.78
CA MET A 30 7.71 -4.01 -5.53
C MET A 30 9.00 -3.44 -4.91
N ALA A 31 9.63 -2.52 -5.63
CA ALA A 31 10.61 -1.67 -5.01
C ALA A 31 9.85 -0.89 -3.94
N PRO A 32 10.17 -1.07 -2.65
CA PRO A 32 9.59 -0.24 -1.62
C PRO A 32 9.82 1.22 -2.01
N PRO A 33 8.87 2.13 -1.74
CA PRO A 33 8.98 3.54 -2.10
C PRO A 33 10.38 4.02 -1.71
N ALA A 34 11.05 4.73 -2.63
CA ALA A 34 12.43 5.16 -2.48
C ALA A 34 12.62 5.81 -1.10
N LEU A 35 13.25 5.07 -0.20
CA LEU A 35 13.43 5.47 1.18
C LEU A 35 14.28 6.74 1.16
N ASN A 36 13.73 7.83 1.71
CA ASN A 36 14.47 9.06 1.94
C ASN A 36 15.84 8.71 2.59
N PRO A 37 16.97 9.06 1.97
CA PRO A 37 18.31 8.69 2.44
C PRO A 37 18.65 9.22 3.85
N GLN A 38 17.80 10.06 4.43
CA GLN A 38 17.97 10.62 5.77
C GLN A 38 17.61 9.66 6.92
N HIS A 39 16.97 8.50 6.65
CA HIS A 39 16.72 7.53 7.70
C HIS A 39 17.86 6.51 7.76
N SER A 40 18.57 6.54 8.90
CA SER A 40 19.60 5.55 9.23
C SER A 40 19.03 4.13 9.12
N TRP A 41 19.84 3.17 8.63
CA TRP A 41 19.48 1.74 8.67
C TRP A 41 19.14 1.27 10.07
N ARG A 42 19.68 1.94 11.11
CA ARG A 42 19.35 1.68 12.53
C ARG A 42 17.91 2.05 12.85
N ASP A 43 17.40 3.17 12.34
CA ASP A 43 16.00 3.59 12.54
C ASP A 43 15.05 2.62 11.84
N ARG A 44 15.49 2.12 10.69
CA ARG A 44 14.75 1.07 9.96
C ARG A 44 14.72 -0.24 10.75
N LEU A 45 15.84 -0.65 11.32
CA LEU A 45 15.92 -1.84 12.15
C LEU A 45 15.06 -1.70 13.42
N ASN A 46 15.12 -0.55 14.09
CA ASN A 46 14.29 -0.27 15.25
C ASN A 46 12.80 -0.33 14.94
N ARG A 47 12.37 0.15 13.75
CA ARG A 47 10.97 0.02 13.31
C ARG A 47 10.55 -1.43 13.10
N ILE A 48 11.41 -2.25 12.50
CA ILE A 48 11.14 -3.68 12.27
C ILE A 48 11.00 -4.43 13.60
N LEU A 49 11.77 -4.04 14.61
CA LEU A 49 11.78 -4.68 15.93
C LEU A 49 10.79 -4.06 16.92
N ASN A 50 10.19 -2.92 16.59
CA ASN A 50 9.23 -2.24 17.46
C ASN A 50 7.80 -2.64 17.05
N PHE A 51 7.15 -3.40 17.91
CA PHE A 51 5.78 -3.87 17.71
C PHE A 51 4.79 -2.88 18.33
N PRO A 52 4.13 -2.05 17.49
CA PRO A 52 3.30 -0.95 17.99
C PRO A 52 2.06 -1.46 18.72
N THR A 53 1.68 -0.73 19.77
CA THR A 53 0.40 -0.92 20.44
C THR A 53 -0.73 -0.28 19.62
N ARG A 54 -1.99 -0.67 19.88
CA ARG A 54 -3.16 -0.02 19.25
C ARG A 54 -3.14 1.50 19.42
N LYS A 55 -2.80 1.98 20.62
CA LYS A 55 -2.71 3.42 20.93
C LYS A 55 -1.65 4.13 20.08
N ALA A 56 -0.51 3.49 19.84
CA ALA A 56 0.56 4.04 18.99
C ALA A 56 0.11 4.15 17.54
N VAL A 57 -0.56 3.11 17.01
CA VAL A 57 -1.12 3.12 15.64
C VAL A 57 -2.17 4.22 15.48
N LEU A 58 -3.14 4.32 16.39
CA LEU A 58 -4.17 5.36 16.33
C LEU A 58 -3.59 6.78 16.41
N ARG A 59 -2.53 6.98 17.22
CA ARG A 59 -1.81 8.27 17.26
C ARG A 59 -1.10 8.56 15.95
N PHE A 60 -0.47 7.56 15.33
CA PHE A 60 0.12 7.70 14.00
C PHE A 60 -0.93 8.04 12.95
N MET A 61 -2.07 7.35 12.96
CA MET A 61 -3.17 7.60 12.01
C MET A 61 -3.71 9.02 12.13
N SER A 62 -3.96 9.52 13.34
CA SER A 62 -4.47 10.89 13.54
C SER A 62 -3.41 11.98 13.35
N GLY A 63 -2.16 11.70 13.70
CA GLY A 63 -1.10 12.73 13.70
C GLY A 63 -0.28 12.80 12.40
N THR A 64 -0.25 11.77 11.60
CA THR A 64 0.59 11.71 10.40
C THR A 64 -0.20 11.29 9.16
N LEU A 65 -0.97 10.21 9.25
CA LEU A 65 -1.69 9.67 8.09
C LEU A 65 -2.83 10.60 7.64
N GLU A 66 -3.71 11.00 8.56
CA GLU A 66 -4.85 11.85 8.22
C GLU A 66 -4.43 13.20 7.64
N PRO A 67 -3.45 13.93 8.20
CA PRO A 67 -2.94 15.14 7.57
C PRO A 67 -2.33 14.91 6.18
N ALA A 68 -1.65 13.77 5.95
CA ALA A 68 -1.11 13.44 4.65
C ALA A 68 -2.23 13.22 3.61
N MET A 69 -3.28 12.48 3.98
CA MET A 69 -4.45 12.29 3.12
C MET A 69 -5.17 13.61 2.80
N GLN A 70 -5.28 14.49 3.80
CA GLN A 70 -5.89 15.82 3.63
C GLN A 70 -5.09 16.72 2.67
N ASP A 71 -3.75 16.63 2.68
CA ASP A 71 -2.91 17.36 1.73
C ASP A 71 -3.14 16.92 0.29
N VAL A 72 -3.15 15.59 0.05
CA VAL A 72 -3.43 15.04 -1.27
C VAL A 72 -4.83 15.43 -1.73
N CYS A 73 -5.81 15.32 -0.84
CA CYS A 73 -7.19 15.74 -1.08
C CYS A 73 -7.27 17.23 -1.48
N ALA A 74 -6.63 18.11 -0.72
CA ALA A 74 -6.63 19.55 -0.99
C ALA A 74 -5.98 19.87 -2.35
N GLU A 75 -4.90 19.18 -2.72
CA GLU A 75 -4.19 19.45 -3.97
C GLU A 75 -4.99 18.94 -5.19
N LEU A 76 -5.56 17.74 -5.12
CA LEU A 76 -6.40 17.19 -6.20
C LEU A 76 -7.68 18.01 -6.39
N ASN A 77 -8.31 18.45 -5.31
CA ASN A 77 -9.50 19.32 -5.39
C ASN A 77 -9.19 20.68 -6.07
N LYS A 78 -8.01 21.26 -5.86
CA LYS A 78 -7.57 22.47 -6.61
C LYS A 78 -7.44 22.22 -8.11
N GLN A 79 -7.10 21.00 -8.51
CA GLN A 79 -6.99 20.60 -9.90
C GLN A 79 -8.34 20.16 -10.52
N GLY A 80 -9.44 20.27 -9.75
CA GLY A 80 -10.79 19.93 -10.21
C GLY A 80 -11.14 18.44 -10.08
N VAL A 81 -10.30 17.64 -9.44
CA VAL A 81 -10.58 16.24 -9.12
C VAL A 81 -11.32 16.19 -7.78
N GLN A 82 -12.54 15.66 -7.79
CA GLN A 82 -13.36 15.57 -6.58
C GLN A 82 -12.82 14.46 -5.66
N THR A 83 -12.40 14.84 -4.45
CA THR A 83 -11.83 13.90 -3.47
C THR A 83 -12.37 14.16 -2.07
N THR A 84 -12.38 13.13 -1.23
CA THR A 84 -12.80 13.23 0.17
C THR A 84 -11.93 12.35 1.07
N VAL A 85 -11.84 12.74 2.35
CA VAL A 85 -11.23 11.93 3.42
C VAL A 85 -12.30 11.67 4.47
N ILE A 86 -12.57 10.40 4.74
CA ILE A 86 -13.60 9.93 5.64
C ILE A 86 -12.96 9.18 6.81
N ARG A 87 -13.33 9.56 8.03
CA ARG A 87 -12.99 8.79 9.24
C ARG A 87 -14.20 7.98 9.67
N ASN A 88 -14.01 6.68 9.83
CA ASN A 88 -15.00 5.82 10.45
C ASN A 88 -14.67 5.66 11.94
N GLU A 89 -15.57 6.09 12.82
CA GLU A 89 -15.36 6.03 14.27
C GLU A 89 -15.54 4.62 14.84
N GLU A 90 -16.23 3.72 14.15
CA GLU A 90 -16.51 2.37 14.62
C GLU A 90 -15.24 1.49 14.58
N ASP A 91 -14.59 1.43 13.42
CA ASP A 91 -13.36 0.63 13.21
C ASP A 91 -12.09 1.48 13.24
N GLN A 92 -12.22 2.81 13.42
CA GLN A 92 -11.13 3.80 13.43
C GLN A 92 -10.35 3.84 12.12
N SER A 93 -10.98 3.43 11.01
CA SER A 93 -10.36 3.51 9.69
C SER A 93 -10.38 4.92 9.13
N LEU A 94 -9.41 5.21 8.24
CA LEU A 94 -9.33 6.41 7.42
C LEU A 94 -9.42 6.00 5.96
N THR A 95 -10.33 6.63 5.22
CA THR A 95 -10.54 6.35 3.80
C THR A 95 -10.34 7.61 3.00
N PHE A 96 -9.45 7.58 2.02
CA PHE A 96 -9.30 8.58 0.98
C PHE A 96 -10.00 8.07 -0.28
N GLU A 97 -10.86 8.88 -0.87
CA GLU A 97 -11.64 8.54 -2.06
C GLU A 97 -11.47 9.60 -3.13
N VAL A 98 -11.37 9.14 -4.38
CA VAL A 98 -11.52 9.95 -5.59
C VAL A 98 -12.87 9.62 -6.20
N LEU A 99 -13.64 10.66 -6.51
CA LEU A 99 -15.01 10.54 -6.98
C LEU A 99 -15.13 10.97 -8.45
N HIS A 100 -15.92 10.22 -9.22
CA HIS A 100 -16.38 10.63 -10.53
C HIS A 100 -17.90 10.71 -10.54
N GLY A 101 -18.43 11.93 -10.40
CA GLY A 101 -19.86 12.14 -10.13
C GLY A 101 -20.28 11.59 -8.76
N GLU A 102 -21.17 10.60 -8.75
CA GLU A 102 -21.63 9.90 -7.54
C GLU A 102 -20.86 8.59 -7.27
N GLU A 103 -20.00 8.16 -8.19
CA GLU A 103 -19.26 6.90 -8.07
C GLU A 103 -17.88 7.11 -7.47
N VAL A 104 -17.46 6.17 -6.60
CA VAL A 104 -16.09 6.10 -6.09
C VAL A 104 -15.23 5.43 -7.16
N ASP A 105 -14.35 6.20 -7.79
CA ASP A 105 -13.42 5.72 -8.80
C ASP A 105 -12.21 5.05 -8.17
N PHE A 106 -11.56 5.71 -7.22
CA PHE A 106 -10.43 5.17 -6.47
C PHE A 106 -10.66 5.22 -4.97
N LEU A 107 -10.28 4.16 -4.26
CA LEU A 107 -10.40 4.03 -2.81
C LEU A 107 -9.05 3.59 -2.22
N TYR A 108 -8.57 4.36 -1.25
CA TYR A 108 -7.39 4.05 -0.44
C TYR A 108 -7.78 4.13 1.03
N GLN A 109 -7.90 2.97 1.69
CA GLN A 109 -8.34 2.88 3.08
C GLN A 109 -7.23 2.33 3.95
N VAL A 110 -7.07 2.89 5.15
CA VAL A 110 -6.14 2.39 6.15
C VAL A 110 -6.88 2.01 7.42
N LYS A 111 -6.66 0.78 7.89
CA LYS A 111 -7.29 0.24 9.10
C LYS A 111 -6.25 -0.15 10.15
N PRO A 112 -6.56 0.08 11.43
CA PRO A 112 -5.77 -0.50 12.51
C PRO A 112 -6.07 -2.00 12.62
N VAL A 113 -5.13 -2.85 12.20
CA VAL A 113 -5.27 -4.31 12.18
C VAL A 113 -4.37 -4.94 13.23
N SER A 114 -4.91 -5.90 13.98
CA SER A 114 -4.17 -6.68 14.96
C SER A 114 -3.55 -7.91 14.31
N ALA A 115 -2.24 -8.10 14.45
CA ALA A 115 -1.48 -9.22 13.93
C ALA A 115 -0.80 -10.03 15.03
N LEU A 116 -0.52 -11.31 14.77
CA LEU A 116 0.24 -12.14 15.69
C LEU A 116 1.71 -11.72 15.70
N MET A 117 2.30 -11.65 16.90
CA MET A 117 3.71 -11.36 17.05
C MET A 117 4.56 -12.53 16.54
N PRO A 118 5.60 -12.29 15.75
CA PRO A 118 6.51 -13.34 15.31
C PRO A 118 7.20 -14.04 16.51
N VAL A 119 7.41 -15.35 16.40
CA VAL A 119 7.95 -16.17 17.50
C VAL A 119 9.31 -15.65 18.04
N PHE A 120 10.16 -15.13 17.14
CA PHE A 120 11.46 -14.56 17.57
C PHE A 120 11.31 -13.30 18.45
N ALA A 121 10.21 -12.56 18.30
CA ALA A 121 9.93 -11.36 19.08
C ALA A 121 9.29 -11.68 20.45
N MET A 122 8.59 -12.80 20.56
CA MET A 122 8.00 -13.25 21.82
C MET A 122 9.08 -13.51 22.89
N ASN A 123 10.24 -14.04 22.50
CA ASN A 123 11.36 -14.30 23.42
C ASN A 123 12.04 -13.03 23.94
N GLN A 124 11.89 -11.90 23.27
CA GLN A 124 12.43 -10.61 23.72
C GLN A 124 11.43 -9.86 24.62
N ALA A 125 10.14 -10.05 24.40
CA ALA A 125 9.07 -9.43 25.18
C ALA A 125 8.93 -10.07 26.59
N SER A 126 9.33 -11.31 26.77
CA SER A 126 9.25 -12.02 28.05
C SER A 126 10.15 -11.45 29.16
N ASN A 127 11.07 -10.53 28.85
CA ASN A 127 11.91 -9.82 29.81
C ASN A 127 11.34 -8.47 30.27
N LEU A 128 10.19 -8.04 29.74
CA LEU A 128 9.53 -6.79 30.06
C LEU A 128 8.07 -7.07 30.44
N ASP A 129 7.82 -7.26 31.74
CA ASP A 129 6.50 -7.40 32.36
C ASP A 129 5.61 -8.58 31.93
N SER A 130 5.24 -9.39 32.93
CA SER A 130 4.55 -10.68 32.84
C SER A 130 3.03 -10.59 32.60
N ASP A 131 2.55 -9.63 31.81
CA ASP A 131 1.14 -9.59 31.42
C ASP A 131 0.92 -10.32 30.09
N LYS A 132 0.16 -11.41 30.16
CA LYS A 132 -0.13 -12.39 29.10
C LYS A 132 -0.84 -11.87 27.83
N HIS A 133 -0.78 -10.57 27.55
CA HIS A 133 -1.43 -9.93 26.39
C HIS A 133 -0.49 -9.54 25.25
N HIS A 134 0.79 -9.95 25.26
CA HIS A 134 1.81 -9.51 24.31
C HIS A 134 1.98 -10.42 23.07
N GLU A 135 1.05 -11.32 22.79
CA GLU A 135 1.12 -12.17 21.60
C GLU A 135 0.69 -11.44 20.31
N ARG A 136 0.17 -10.22 20.42
CA ARG A 136 -0.34 -9.45 19.28
C ARG A 136 0.22 -8.04 19.24
N TYR A 137 0.48 -7.56 18.03
CA TYR A 137 0.82 -6.15 17.76
C TYR A 137 -0.19 -5.55 16.80
N TRP A 138 -0.11 -4.25 16.58
CA TRP A 138 -1.03 -3.52 15.71
C TRP A 138 -0.30 -2.90 14.52
N ARG A 139 -0.96 -2.86 13.36
CA ARG A 139 -0.48 -2.28 12.10
C ARG A 139 -1.49 -1.27 11.58
N ALA A 140 -1.02 -0.28 10.83
CA ALA A 140 -1.84 0.56 9.97
C ALA A 140 -1.81 -0.03 8.56
N GLU A 141 -2.71 -0.96 8.29
CA GLU A 141 -2.71 -1.75 7.06
C GLU A 141 -3.52 -1.08 5.96
N VAL A 142 -2.99 -1.10 4.74
CA VAL A 142 -3.60 -0.49 3.56
C VAL A 142 -4.54 -1.46 2.88
N PHE A 143 -5.71 -0.96 2.51
CA PHE A 143 -6.74 -1.64 1.73
C PHE A 143 -7.10 -0.80 0.51
N LEU A 144 -7.14 -1.45 -0.63
CA LEU A 144 -7.71 -0.93 -1.86
C LEU A 144 -9.04 -1.64 -2.15
N ARG A 145 -9.67 -1.33 -3.27
CA ARG A 145 -10.93 -1.98 -3.69
C ARG A 145 -10.78 -3.51 -3.79
N GLU A 146 -9.61 -4.00 -4.20
CA GLU A 146 -9.27 -5.41 -4.34
C GLU A 146 -9.00 -6.12 -3.00
N GLY A 147 -8.88 -5.39 -1.90
CA GLY A 147 -8.62 -5.89 -0.57
C GLY A 147 -7.33 -5.39 0.07
N SER A 148 -6.85 -6.11 1.08
CA SER A 148 -5.60 -5.78 1.79
C SER A 148 -4.39 -5.82 0.86
N GLN A 149 -3.51 -4.83 1.02
CA GLN A 149 -2.22 -4.77 0.34
C GLN A 149 -1.09 -5.40 1.18
N GLU A 150 -1.42 -5.93 2.36
CA GLU A 150 -0.55 -6.69 3.26
C GLU A 150 0.69 -5.92 3.79
N TYR A 151 0.76 -4.60 3.64
CA TYR A 151 1.85 -3.79 4.19
C TYR A 151 1.37 -2.78 5.25
N ASP A 152 2.31 -2.36 6.08
CA ASP A 152 2.10 -1.49 7.25
C ASP A 152 2.72 -0.11 7.00
N LEU A 153 1.94 0.94 7.26
CA LEU A 153 2.39 2.33 7.15
C LEU A 153 3.01 2.88 8.42
N VAL A 154 2.93 2.18 9.56
CA VAL A 154 3.46 2.70 10.83
C VAL A 154 4.94 3.05 10.69
N GLY A 155 5.26 4.30 11.03
CA GLY A 155 6.61 4.86 10.91
C GLY A 155 6.94 5.46 9.54
N TYR A 156 6.00 5.52 8.59
CA TYR A 156 6.17 6.32 7.39
C TYR A 156 6.09 7.80 7.74
N THR A 157 6.87 8.61 7.05
CA THR A 157 6.75 10.08 7.09
C THR A 157 5.54 10.53 6.26
N ARG A 158 5.10 11.77 6.48
CA ARG A 158 4.03 12.39 5.68
C ARG A 158 4.29 12.29 4.18
N ASP A 159 5.50 12.63 3.73
CA ASP A 159 5.88 12.57 2.31
C ASP A 159 5.87 11.14 1.75
N GLN A 160 6.25 10.15 2.57
CA GLN A 160 6.19 8.74 2.17
C GLN A 160 4.76 8.25 2.01
N ILE A 161 3.84 8.69 2.88
CA ILE A 161 2.41 8.38 2.77
C ILE A 161 1.81 9.04 1.52
N ILE A 162 2.13 10.31 1.27
CA ILE A 162 1.70 11.00 0.05
C ILE A 162 2.20 10.26 -1.19
N GLY A 163 3.49 9.90 -1.21
CA GLY A 163 4.07 9.12 -2.30
C GLY A 163 3.40 7.75 -2.50
N ASP A 164 3.03 7.08 -1.41
CA ASP A 164 2.33 5.80 -1.48
C ASP A 164 0.92 5.94 -2.07
N ILE A 165 0.13 6.92 -1.61
CA ILE A 165 -1.21 7.22 -2.16
C ILE A 165 -1.11 7.53 -3.66
N LEU A 166 -0.16 8.39 -4.07
CA LEU A 166 0.04 8.75 -5.47
C LEU A 166 0.43 7.54 -6.33
N ASN A 167 1.33 6.69 -5.85
CA ASN A 167 1.73 5.48 -6.54
C ASN A 167 0.55 4.51 -6.76
N GLN A 168 -0.33 4.35 -5.76
CA GLN A 168 -1.52 3.51 -5.89
C GLN A 168 -2.54 4.13 -6.86
N TYR A 169 -2.72 5.45 -6.81
CA TYR A 169 -3.61 6.17 -7.72
C TYR A 169 -3.09 6.14 -9.17
N GLU A 170 -1.79 6.34 -9.40
CA GLU A 170 -1.17 6.21 -10.73
C GLU A 170 -1.37 4.82 -11.34
N ARG A 171 -1.22 3.76 -10.55
CA ARG A 171 -1.48 2.38 -10.99
C ARG A 171 -2.93 2.19 -11.41
N HIS A 172 -3.87 2.70 -10.62
CA HIS A 172 -5.28 2.66 -10.95
C HIS A 172 -5.56 3.36 -12.28
N MET A 173 -5.01 4.56 -12.49
CA MET A 173 -5.16 5.32 -13.73
C MET A 173 -4.53 4.61 -14.93
N GLN A 174 -3.38 3.96 -14.79
CA GLN A 174 -2.74 3.17 -15.83
C GLN A 174 -3.60 1.96 -16.22
N PHE A 175 -4.22 1.30 -15.27
CA PHE A 175 -5.14 0.18 -15.52
C PHE A 175 -6.34 0.62 -16.37
N LEU A 176 -6.98 1.73 -16.02
CA LEU A 176 -8.10 2.30 -16.80
C LEU A 176 -7.72 2.68 -18.23
N HIS A 177 -6.48 3.09 -18.49
CA HIS A 177 -6.00 3.38 -19.84
C HIS A 177 -5.74 2.14 -20.68
N LEU A 178 -5.51 0.97 -20.08
CA LEU A 178 -5.31 -0.29 -20.79
C LEU A 178 -6.61 -0.98 -21.18
N GLU A 179 -7.74 -0.63 -20.53
CA GLU A 179 -9.06 -1.17 -20.83
C GLU A 179 -9.84 -0.37 -21.91
N ARG A 180 -9.29 0.76 -22.39
CA ARG A 180 -9.85 1.56 -23.50
C ARG A 180 -9.15 1.21 -24.81
#